data_70813bfbebcb1ca013ffdc635fb31cf4
#
_entry.id   70813bfbebcb1ca013ffdc635fb31cf4
#
_cell.length_a   1.000
_cell.length_b   1.000
_cell.length_c   1.000
_cell.angle_alpha   90.00
_cell.angle_beta   90.00
_cell.angle_gamma   90.00
#
_symmetry.space_group_name_H-M   'P 1'
#
loop_
_entity.id
_entity.type
_entity.pdbx_description
1 polymer ?
#
loop_
_entity_poly.entity_id
_entity_poly.type
_entity_poly.pdbx_seq_one_letter_code
_entity_poly.pdbx_strand_id
1 'polypeptide(L)'
;MLPDDIITINEKADEIIGGYHLVAQNSVEIIKLFFKKDKNPEEKDTLRLRISTLQGEIESLEKNCSLLNQKIPTTIPSLQKVKKELGFATEMLSVVKKLVPRMDFFMAKDTTRKFLLLFANNMELRPGGGFIGSFGVLTVHDYTFEDIRVYDVYDADGQLKAHIDPPEPIRLYLNQPHWFLRDSAFSPDFIENYSQAKFFLDREMNMGDFSGAFLITTTAIENILGAFDSVYIPDFNEHVTQKNFYLKAQIYSEKNFFPGSIQKKSFLSSLTRQLFIRLEDVSPKNLMQEFKKSLDEKQMVLYVDDPTVQNILDSLYWSGTVIKPQCTAKIDNCVVDFLFPTDANLGVNKANFFVKRQVSLKITIDQDGTVHHSLSILFKNESAGDVFPGGTYKNYLQILLPKNTYLKTITKNDVLIENVDEKNEEVKTVGFYFEILPQNKTEIKVDYTLEETLKKGKGVYQLIVQKQIGSSNNDFAFQLHLPQNIFIVNQNFSPLVKNNNIIYNTNLTADKIFFVELLKE
;
A
#
# COMPACT_ATOMS: atom_id res chain seq x y z
N MET A 1 -29.64 29.08 -8.71
CA MET A 1 -29.92 28.63 -7.35
C MET A 1 -31.16 29.35 -6.84
N LEU A 2 -32.15 28.61 -6.40
CA LEU A 2 -33.33 29.18 -5.77
C LEU A 2 -32.96 29.68 -4.35
N PRO A 3 -33.66 30.67 -3.77
CA PRO A 3 -33.37 31.14 -2.41
C PRO A 3 -33.36 30.05 -1.35
N ASP A 4 -34.24 29.05 -1.46
CA ASP A 4 -34.32 27.88 -0.57
C ASP A 4 -33.09 26.98 -0.65
N ASP A 5 -32.43 26.90 -1.83
CA ASP A 5 -31.17 26.14 -1.99
C ASP A 5 -30.03 26.82 -1.21
N ILE A 6 -29.99 28.17 -1.19
CA ILE A 6 -28.94 28.92 -0.49
C ILE A 6 -29.10 28.77 1.02
N ILE A 7 -30.35 28.84 1.54
CA ILE A 7 -30.62 28.62 2.96
C ILE A 7 -30.19 27.20 3.37
N THR A 8 -30.61 26.21 2.62
CA THR A 8 -30.24 24.81 2.89
C THR A 8 -28.71 24.57 2.84
N ILE A 9 -28.01 25.24 1.91
CA ILE A 9 -26.53 25.13 1.81
C ILE A 9 -25.88 25.74 3.07
N ASN A 10 -26.34 26.91 3.54
CA ASN A 10 -25.78 27.53 4.74
C ASN A 10 -26.04 26.68 5.99
N GLU A 11 -27.28 26.20 6.19
CA GLU A 11 -27.61 25.31 7.31
C GLU A 11 -26.74 24.07 7.33
N LYS A 12 -26.55 23.42 6.16
CA LYS A 12 -25.72 22.24 6.07
C LYS A 12 -24.22 22.55 6.25
N ALA A 13 -23.77 23.72 5.86
CA ALA A 13 -22.39 24.15 6.12
C ALA A 13 -22.15 24.33 7.62
N ASP A 14 -23.09 24.95 8.35
CA ASP A 14 -23.00 25.12 9.80
C ASP A 14 -23.04 23.78 10.54
N GLU A 15 -23.92 22.84 10.13
CA GLU A 15 -23.96 21.48 10.67
C GLU A 15 -22.65 20.72 10.42
N ILE A 16 -22.02 20.89 9.25
CA ILE A 16 -20.73 20.25 8.92
C ILE A 16 -19.61 20.83 9.78
N ILE A 17 -19.56 22.15 9.96
CA ILE A 17 -18.55 22.80 10.80
C ILE A 17 -18.70 22.33 12.25
N GLY A 18 -19.92 22.35 12.79
CA GLY A 18 -20.21 21.86 14.14
C GLY A 18 -19.86 20.38 14.31
N GLY A 19 -20.29 19.53 13.36
CA GLY A 19 -19.97 18.09 13.35
C GLY A 19 -18.47 17.80 13.27
N TYR A 20 -17.74 18.54 12.45
CA TYR A 20 -16.28 18.42 12.38
C TYR A 20 -15.59 18.72 13.73
N HIS A 21 -16.03 19.79 14.42
CA HIS A 21 -15.49 20.13 15.74
C HIS A 21 -15.77 19.04 16.78
N LEU A 22 -16.96 18.47 16.78
CA LEU A 22 -17.31 17.35 17.68
C LEU A 22 -16.47 16.12 17.41
N VAL A 23 -16.37 15.67 16.16
CA VAL A 23 -15.53 14.54 15.74
C VAL A 23 -14.07 14.77 16.13
N ALA A 24 -13.52 15.96 15.85
CA ALA A 24 -12.14 16.30 16.18
C ALA A 24 -11.89 16.27 17.69
N GLN A 25 -12.74 16.94 18.47
CA GLN A 25 -12.64 16.99 19.93
C GLN A 25 -12.74 15.59 20.54
N ASN A 26 -13.71 14.77 20.10
CA ASN A 26 -13.93 13.44 20.62
C ASN A 26 -12.77 12.51 20.26
N SER A 27 -12.20 12.64 19.05
CA SER A 27 -11.02 11.89 18.62
C SER A 27 -9.77 12.20 19.48
N VAL A 28 -9.53 13.48 19.77
CA VAL A 28 -8.41 13.89 20.66
C VAL A 28 -8.55 13.30 22.05
N GLU A 29 -9.76 13.34 22.63
CA GLU A 29 -10.01 12.78 23.95
C GLU A 29 -9.88 11.26 23.99
N ILE A 30 -10.29 10.56 22.91
CA ILE A 30 -10.09 9.12 22.75
C ILE A 30 -8.58 8.81 22.73
N ILE A 31 -7.80 9.56 21.95
CA ILE A 31 -6.34 9.40 21.89
C ILE A 31 -5.70 9.62 23.26
N LYS A 32 -6.04 10.71 23.95
CA LYS A 32 -5.51 11.01 25.30
C LYS A 32 -5.81 9.88 26.29
N LEU A 33 -7.06 9.44 26.32
CA LEU A 33 -7.47 8.34 27.21
C LEU A 33 -6.77 7.04 26.82
N PHE A 34 -6.62 6.72 25.54
CA PHE A 34 -5.94 5.51 25.08
C PHE A 34 -4.47 5.44 25.54
N PHE A 35 -3.74 6.55 25.46
CA PHE A 35 -2.34 6.62 25.88
C PHE A 35 -2.15 6.85 27.39
N LYS A 36 -3.18 7.20 28.13
CA LYS A 36 -3.11 7.32 29.58
C LYS A 36 -2.82 5.94 30.20
N LYS A 37 -1.72 5.81 30.95
CA LYS A 37 -1.45 4.65 31.81
C LYS A 37 -2.33 4.75 33.07
N ASP A 38 -2.50 3.66 33.77
CA ASP A 38 -3.22 3.61 35.06
C ASP A 38 -4.65 4.20 34.99
N LYS A 39 -5.43 3.82 33.97
CA LYS A 39 -6.84 4.19 33.86
C LYS A 39 -7.68 3.50 34.95
N ASN A 40 -8.52 4.28 35.61
CA ASN A 40 -9.56 3.73 36.46
C ASN A 40 -10.75 3.19 35.62
N PRO A 41 -11.66 2.40 36.23
CA PRO A 41 -12.82 1.85 35.52
C PRO A 41 -13.70 2.91 34.82
N GLU A 42 -13.93 4.07 35.48
CA GLU A 42 -14.74 5.16 34.92
C GLU A 42 -14.14 5.76 33.67
N GLU A 43 -12.80 5.84 33.57
CA GLU A 43 -12.09 6.35 32.40
C GLU A 43 -12.17 5.36 31.22
N LYS A 44 -12.17 4.06 31.51
CA LYS A 44 -12.41 3.03 30.48
C LYS A 44 -13.84 3.10 29.94
N ASP A 45 -14.82 3.24 30.81
CA ASP A 45 -16.22 3.41 30.42
C ASP A 45 -16.43 4.72 29.65
N THR A 46 -15.77 5.81 30.05
CA THR A 46 -15.75 7.06 29.31
C THR A 46 -15.17 6.87 27.91
N LEU A 47 -14.07 6.13 27.77
CA LEU A 47 -13.47 5.84 26.47
C LEU A 47 -14.42 5.04 25.56
N ARG A 48 -15.07 4.00 26.09
CA ARG A 48 -16.09 3.20 25.38
C ARG A 48 -17.25 4.08 24.91
N LEU A 49 -17.76 4.93 25.79
CA LEU A 49 -18.85 5.86 25.45
C LEU A 49 -18.44 6.84 24.34
N ARG A 50 -17.23 7.40 24.42
CA ARG A 50 -16.70 8.31 23.39
C ARG A 50 -16.56 7.65 22.03
N ILE A 51 -16.11 6.39 21.96
CA ILE A 51 -16.04 5.62 20.71
C ILE A 51 -17.44 5.44 20.11
N SER A 52 -18.42 5.07 20.95
CA SER A 52 -19.82 4.94 20.50
C SER A 52 -20.41 6.26 20.03
N THR A 53 -20.12 7.37 20.72
CA THR A 53 -20.55 8.72 20.33
C THR A 53 -19.90 9.13 19.02
N LEU A 54 -18.59 8.88 18.87
CA LEU A 54 -17.83 9.18 17.64
C LEU A 54 -18.43 8.50 16.43
N GLN A 55 -18.92 7.27 16.56
CA GLN A 55 -19.58 6.56 15.45
C GLN A 55 -20.81 7.35 14.95
N GLY A 56 -21.68 7.77 15.85
CA GLY A 56 -22.88 8.56 15.48
C GLY A 56 -22.54 9.92 14.88
N GLU A 57 -21.52 10.59 15.42
CA GLU A 57 -21.03 11.88 14.90
C GLU A 57 -20.47 11.74 13.48
N ILE A 58 -19.69 10.70 13.20
CA ILE A 58 -19.16 10.41 11.86
C ILE A 58 -20.26 10.11 10.86
N GLU A 59 -21.26 9.30 11.24
CA GLU A 59 -22.41 8.99 10.38
C GLU A 59 -23.21 10.26 10.01
N SER A 60 -23.44 11.13 10.98
CA SER A 60 -24.12 12.41 10.77
C SER A 60 -23.30 13.34 9.88
N LEU A 61 -22.01 13.46 10.15
CA LEU A 61 -21.10 14.32 9.38
C LEU A 61 -20.95 13.83 7.93
N GLU A 62 -20.79 12.54 7.70
CA GLU A 62 -20.72 11.93 6.36
C GLU A 62 -21.99 12.24 5.56
N LYS A 63 -23.16 12.04 6.18
CA LYS A 63 -24.45 12.32 5.56
C LYS A 63 -24.56 13.80 5.14
N ASN A 64 -24.20 14.71 6.02
CA ASN A 64 -24.28 16.16 5.76
C ASN A 64 -23.29 16.58 4.66
N CYS A 65 -22.04 16.07 4.68
CA CYS A 65 -21.04 16.30 3.63
C CYS A 65 -21.53 15.77 2.27
N SER A 66 -22.10 14.58 2.23
CA SER A 66 -22.63 13.97 1.00
C SER A 66 -23.80 14.77 0.43
N LEU A 67 -24.75 15.17 1.28
CA LEU A 67 -25.90 16.00 0.88
C LEU A 67 -25.47 17.35 0.33
N LEU A 68 -24.53 18.02 1.01
CA LEU A 68 -24.02 19.30 0.55
C LEU A 68 -23.24 19.15 -0.76
N ASN A 69 -22.42 18.12 -0.89
CA ASN A 69 -21.64 17.85 -2.09
C ASN A 69 -22.53 17.62 -3.33
N GLN A 70 -23.69 16.97 -3.16
CA GLN A 70 -24.67 16.79 -4.23
C GLN A 70 -25.35 18.08 -4.65
N LYS A 71 -25.61 19.00 -3.71
CA LYS A 71 -26.29 20.29 -3.97
C LYS A 71 -25.39 21.36 -4.58
N ILE A 72 -24.06 21.28 -4.41
CA ILE A 72 -23.11 22.24 -4.98
C ILE A 72 -23.02 22.07 -6.49
N PRO A 73 -23.35 23.12 -7.29
CA PRO A 73 -23.24 23.05 -8.74
C PRO A 73 -21.81 22.91 -9.21
N THR A 74 -21.59 22.08 -10.25
CA THR A 74 -20.29 21.94 -10.91
C THR A 74 -19.93 23.11 -11.81
N THR A 75 -20.92 23.92 -12.18
CA THR A 75 -20.79 25.03 -13.14
C THR A 75 -20.20 26.31 -12.56
N ILE A 76 -20.10 26.43 -11.23
CA ILE A 76 -19.58 27.62 -10.55
C ILE A 76 -18.11 27.40 -10.16
N PRO A 77 -17.13 28.05 -10.83
CA PRO A 77 -15.70 27.81 -10.61
C PRO A 77 -15.25 28.02 -9.16
N SER A 78 -15.77 29.03 -8.47
CA SER A 78 -15.43 29.33 -7.06
C SER A 78 -15.86 28.23 -6.09
N LEU A 79 -16.86 27.42 -6.42
CA LEU A 79 -17.35 26.31 -5.60
C LEU A 79 -16.70 24.96 -5.93
N GLN A 80 -15.95 24.87 -7.01
CA GLN A 80 -15.29 23.61 -7.39
C GLN A 80 -14.30 23.12 -6.33
N LYS A 81 -13.56 24.05 -5.69
CA LYS A 81 -12.64 23.73 -4.59
C LYS A 81 -13.41 23.15 -3.40
N VAL A 82 -14.52 23.81 -3.00
CA VAL A 82 -15.36 23.34 -1.89
C VAL A 82 -15.94 21.96 -2.19
N LYS A 83 -16.44 21.75 -3.41
CA LYS A 83 -16.97 20.45 -3.85
C LYS A 83 -15.91 19.35 -3.79
N LYS A 84 -14.68 19.64 -4.20
CA LYS A 84 -13.55 18.69 -4.11
C LYS A 84 -13.21 18.35 -2.66
N GLU A 85 -13.15 19.34 -1.77
CA GLU A 85 -12.89 19.13 -0.33
C GLU A 85 -14.01 18.32 0.34
N LEU A 86 -15.26 18.59 0.02
CA LEU A 86 -16.41 17.82 0.51
C LEU A 86 -16.41 16.38 -0.01
N GLY A 87 -16.05 16.17 -1.28
CA GLY A 87 -15.89 14.84 -1.85
C GLY A 87 -14.83 14.04 -1.11
N PHE A 88 -13.67 14.65 -0.89
CA PHE A 88 -12.59 14.04 -0.10
C PHE A 88 -13.05 13.76 1.36
N ALA A 89 -13.70 14.71 2.01
CA ALA A 89 -14.21 14.52 3.37
C ALA A 89 -15.23 13.35 3.45
N THR A 90 -16.15 13.28 2.49
CA THR A 90 -17.13 12.18 2.42
C THR A 90 -16.45 10.82 2.25
N GLU A 91 -15.45 10.74 1.38
CA GLU A 91 -14.67 9.51 1.18
C GLU A 91 -13.95 9.10 2.47
N MET A 92 -13.27 10.04 3.13
CA MET A 92 -12.56 9.79 4.40
C MET A 92 -13.51 9.31 5.50
N LEU A 93 -14.63 9.98 5.66
CA LEU A 93 -15.64 9.63 6.67
C LEU A 93 -16.26 8.25 6.39
N SER A 94 -16.47 7.90 5.12
CA SER A 94 -16.95 6.57 4.72
C SER A 94 -15.98 5.45 5.13
N VAL A 95 -14.68 5.69 5.03
CA VAL A 95 -13.64 4.75 5.49
C VAL A 95 -13.65 4.63 7.02
N VAL A 96 -13.61 5.76 7.72
CA VAL A 96 -13.59 5.79 9.20
C VAL A 96 -14.85 5.15 9.78
N LYS A 97 -16.01 5.38 9.19
CA LYS A 97 -17.30 4.75 9.55
C LYS A 97 -17.25 3.21 9.53
N LYS A 98 -16.47 2.61 8.63
CA LYS A 98 -16.29 1.15 8.59
C LYS A 98 -15.40 0.64 9.73
N LEU A 99 -14.40 1.43 10.15
CA LEU A 99 -13.38 1.04 11.11
C LEU A 99 -13.75 1.34 12.57
N VAL A 100 -14.45 2.45 12.84
CA VAL A 100 -14.80 2.84 14.23
C VAL A 100 -15.56 1.75 15.00
N PRO A 101 -16.54 1.02 14.42
CA PRO A 101 -17.21 -0.08 15.11
C PRO A 101 -16.28 -1.26 15.46
N ARG A 102 -15.05 -1.26 14.94
CA ARG A 102 -14.02 -2.30 15.16
C ARG A 102 -12.89 -1.85 16.07
N MET A 103 -12.99 -0.66 16.65
CA MET A 103 -11.96 -0.14 17.56
C MET A 103 -11.78 -1.03 18.80
N ASP A 104 -12.81 -1.75 19.26
CA ASP A 104 -12.71 -2.76 20.33
C ASP A 104 -11.66 -3.82 20.03
N PHE A 105 -11.49 -4.22 18.76
CA PHE A 105 -10.43 -5.13 18.36
C PHE A 105 -9.05 -4.49 18.52
N PHE A 106 -8.83 -3.31 17.93
CA PHE A 106 -7.52 -2.64 17.97
C PHE A 106 -7.15 -2.16 19.37
N MET A 107 -8.15 -1.81 20.19
CA MET A 107 -7.95 -1.41 21.59
C MET A 107 -7.96 -2.58 22.57
N ALA A 108 -7.99 -3.82 22.09
CA ALA A 108 -7.89 -5.05 22.88
C ALA A 108 -8.90 -5.13 24.04
N LYS A 109 -10.18 -4.84 23.76
CA LYS A 109 -11.26 -4.91 24.75
C LYS A 109 -11.23 -6.23 25.52
N ASP A 110 -11.22 -6.14 26.84
CA ASP A 110 -11.24 -7.25 27.81
C ASP A 110 -10.12 -8.31 27.58
N THR A 111 -9.02 -7.95 26.90
CA THR A 111 -7.91 -8.86 26.57
C THR A 111 -6.58 -8.11 26.42
N THR A 112 -5.52 -8.84 26.09
CA THR A 112 -4.24 -8.29 25.62
C THR A 112 -4.02 -8.71 24.18
N ARG A 113 -3.67 -7.76 23.33
CA ARG A 113 -3.28 -8.00 21.94
C ARG A 113 -1.89 -7.48 21.67
N LYS A 114 -1.14 -8.25 20.89
CA LYS A 114 0.17 -7.84 20.38
C LYS A 114 0.09 -7.73 18.87
N PHE A 115 0.62 -6.64 18.34
CA PHE A 115 0.73 -6.42 16.91
C PHE A 115 2.21 -6.35 16.52
N LEU A 116 2.57 -7.08 15.49
CA LEU A 116 3.91 -7.04 14.90
C LEU A 116 4.04 -5.80 14.00
N LEU A 117 5.06 -5.01 14.23
CA LEU A 117 5.42 -3.88 13.36
C LEU A 117 6.67 -4.28 12.57
N LEU A 118 6.58 -4.37 11.25
CA LEU A 118 7.71 -4.65 10.36
C LEU A 118 8.15 -3.32 9.71
N PHE A 119 9.35 -2.85 10.04
CA PHE A 119 9.90 -1.63 9.44
C PHE A 119 10.74 -2.02 8.22
N ALA A 120 10.17 -1.75 7.05
CA ALA A 120 10.76 -2.11 5.76
C ALA A 120 11.52 -0.94 5.13
N ASN A 121 12.77 -1.17 4.78
CA ASN A 121 13.55 -0.24 3.97
C ASN A 121 13.19 -0.44 2.49
N ASN A 122 12.28 0.35 1.97
CA ASN A 122 11.87 0.26 0.58
C ASN A 122 12.87 0.85 -0.42
N MET A 123 14.00 1.39 0.05
CA MET A 123 15.15 1.68 -0.82
C MET A 123 16.00 0.44 -1.13
N GLU A 124 15.78 -0.64 -0.41
CA GLU A 124 16.20 -1.99 -0.74
C GLU A 124 14.94 -2.82 -1.00
N LEU A 125 14.28 -2.52 -2.11
CA LEU A 125 12.94 -3.03 -2.42
C LEU A 125 12.92 -4.57 -2.46
N ARG A 126 11.87 -5.15 -1.89
CA ARG A 126 11.49 -6.57 -2.03
C ARG A 126 10.04 -6.61 -2.49
N PRO A 127 9.53 -7.72 -3.05
CA PRO A 127 8.16 -7.81 -3.51
C PRO A 127 7.13 -7.38 -2.45
N GLY A 128 7.36 -7.72 -1.20
CA GLY A 128 6.51 -7.38 -0.05
C GLY A 128 6.89 -6.09 0.68
N GLY A 129 7.60 -5.14 0.05
CA GLY A 129 7.80 -3.79 0.58
C GLY A 129 9.25 -3.37 0.79
N GLY A 130 10.17 -4.25 1.11
CA GLY A 130 11.57 -3.94 1.27
C GLY A 130 12.29 -4.83 2.28
N PHE A 131 13.59 -4.61 2.43
CA PHE A 131 14.43 -5.24 3.44
C PHE A 131 13.92 -4.90 4.84
N ILE A 132 13.66 -5.89 5.70
CA ILE A 132 13.24 -5.67 7.09
C ILE A 132 14.47 -5.33 7.93
N GLY A 133 14.64 -4.06 8.23
CA GLY A 133 15.81 -3.59 8.99
C GLY A 133 15.60 -3.60 10.51
N SER A 134 14.36 -3.57 10.96
CA SER A 134 13.95 -3.65 12.35
C SER A 134 12.49 -4.09 12.44
N PHE A 135 12.08 -4.56 13.61
CA PHE A 135 10.70 -4.88 13.90
C PHE A 135 10.31 -4.36 15.29
N GLY A 136 9.01 -4.24 15.51
CA GLY A 136 8.48 -3.81 16.80
C GLY A 136 7.36 -4.71 17.28
N VAL A 137 7.12 -4.72 18.58
CA VAL A 137 5.95 -5.33 19.22
C VAL A 137 5.16 -4.25 19.90
N LEU A 138 3.98 -3.96 19.39
CA LEU A 138 3.00 -3.06 19.97
C LEU A 138 2.08 -3.90 20.88
N THR A 139 2.01 -3.57 22.17
CA THR A 139 1.14 -4.24 23.13
C THR A 139 0.02 -3.29 23.55
N VAL A 140 -1.21 -3.77 23.45
CA VAL A 140 -2.42 -3.08 23.90
C VAL A 140 -3.16 -4.00 24.86
N HIS A 141 -3.63 -3.47 25.98
CA HIS A 141 -4.41 -4.20 26.96
C HIS A 141 -5.64 -3.40 27.37
N ASP A 142 -6.80 -3.96 27.18
CA ASP A 142 -8.08 -3.44 27.64
C ASP A 142 -8.19 -1.90 27.55
N TYR A 143 -8.18 -1.38 26.31
CA TYR A 143 -8.24 0.04 25.96
C TYR A 143 -7.03 0.88 26.41
N THR A 144 -5.92 0.24 26.74
CA THR A 144 -4.70 0.93 27.17
C THR A 144 -3.53 0.57 26.26
N PHE A 145 -2.87 1.58 25.73
CA PHE A 145 -1.54 1.41 25.12
C PHE A 145 -0.53 1.07 26.23
N GLU A 146 -0.01 -0.15 26.21
CA GLU A 146 0.95 -0.64 27.22
C GLU A 146 2.38 -0.23 26.87
N ASP A 147 2.85 -0.70 25.70
CA ASP A 147 4.25 -0.56 25.32
C ASP A 147 4.42 -0.74 23.80
N ILE A 148 5.51 -0.18 23.32
CA ILE A 148 6.06 -0.46 21.99
C ILE A 148 7.55 -0.74 22.13
N ARG A 149 7.98 -1.97 21.81
CA ARG A 149 9.39 -2.37 21.84
C ARG A 149 9.88 -2.57 20.42
N VAL A 150 10.96 -1.88 20.07
CA VAL A 150 11.58 -1.99 18.76
C VAL A 150 12.90 -2.75 18.89
N TYR A 151 13.12 -3.68 17.97
CA TYR A 151 14.27 -4.57 17.91
C TYR A 151 15.01 -4.39 16.58
N ASP A 152 16.31 -4.52 16.59
CA ASP A 152 17.07 -4.69 15.36
C ASP A 152 16.82 -6.11 14.79
N VAL A 153 16.70 -6.24 13.48
CA VAL A 153 16.47 -7.56 12.87
C VAL A 153 17.60 -8.55 13.15
N TYR A 154 18.83 -8.05 13.27
CA TYR A 154 20.00 -8.90 13.57
C TYR A 154 20.01 -9.44 14.99
N ASP A 155 19.27 -8.82 15.93
CA ASP A 155 19.07 -9.38 17.29
C ASP A 155 18.28 -10.71 17.21
N ALA A 156 17.36 -10.82 16.26
CA ALA A 156 16.58 -12.04 16.00
C ALA A 156 17.37 -13.02 15.12
N ASP A 157 17.82 -12.58 13.93
CA ASP A 157 18.54 -13.42 12.97
C ASP A 157 19.75 -14.15 13.60
N GLY A 158 20.47 -13.49 14.54
CA GLY A 158 21.61 -14.05 15.26
C GLY A 158 21.25 -15.20 16.22
N GLN A 159 19.99 -15.42 16.53
CA GLN A 159 19.50 -16.47 17.43
C GLN A 159 18.98 -17.71 16.69
N LEU A 160 18.87 -17.65 15.36
CA LEU A 160 18.38 -18.78 14.56
C LEU A 160 19.38 -19.94 14.60
N LYS A 161 18.96 -21.07 15.19
CA LYS A 161 19.79 -22.29 15.33
C LYS A 161 19.59 -23.29 14.20
N ALA A 162 18.50 -23.16 13.46
CA ALA A 162 18.15 -24.08 12.37
C ALA A 162 18.53 -23.48 11.01
N HIS A 163 18.89 -24.35 10.06
CA HIS A 163 18.99 -23.94 8.66
C HIS A 163 17.60 -23.89 8.04
N ILE A 164 17.28 -22.77 7.42
CA ILE A 164 16.05 -22.58 6.63
C ILE A 164 16.49 -22.21 5.21
N ASP A 165 16.06 -23.01 4.24
CA ASP A 165 16.33 -22.75 2.83
C ASP A 165 15.60 -21.49 2.36
N PRO A 166 16.29 -20.50 1.78
CA PRO A 166 15.64 -19.32 1.23
C PRO A 166 14.99 -19.63 -0.12
N PRO A 167 14.04 -18.77 -0.56
CA PRO A 167 13.59 -18.77 -1.95
C PRO A 167 14.77 -18.74 -2.92
N GLU A 168 14.64 -19.45 -4.04
CA GLU A 168 15.73 -19.64 -5.00
C GLU A 168 16.37 -18.32 -5.48
N PRO A 169 15.61 -17.23 -5.78
CA PRO A 169 16.22 -15.96 -6.16
C PRO A 169 17.11 -15.35 -5.05
N ILE A 170 16.73 -15.50 -3.78
CA ILE A 170 17.57 -15.06 -2.65
C ILE A 170 18.87 -15.86 -2.61
N ARG A 171 18.77 -17.18 -2.74
CA ARG A 171 19.93 -18.07 -2.74
C ARG A 171 20.90 -17.76 -3.88
N LEU A 172 20.36 -17.60 -5.11
CA LEU A 172 21.17 -17.45 -6.31
C LEU A 172 21.75 -16.04 -6.50
N TYR A 173 20.92 -15.01 -6.31
CA TYR A 173 21.29 -13.65 -6.71
C TYR A 173 21.70 -12.75 -5.53
N LEU A 174 21.22 -13.06 -4.32
CA LEU A 174 21.69 -12.42 -3.10
C LEU A 174 22.85 -13.19 -2.44
N ASN A 175 23.15 -14.40 -2.96
CA ASN A 175 24.18 -15.32 -2.44
C ASN A 175 24.01 -15.60 -0.93
N GLN A 176 22.75 -15.75 -0.49
CA GLN A 176 22.40 -16.07 0.89
C GLN A 176 21.97 -17.53 0.99
N PRO A 177 22.79 -18.42 1.61
CA PRO A 177 22.46 -19.82 1.75
C PRO A 177 21.40 -20.09 2.83
N HIS A 178 21.17 -19.15 3.73
CA HIS A 178 20.20 -19.25 4.82
C HIS A 178 19.13 -18.17 4.72
N TRP A 179 17.88 -18.52 5.00
CA TRP A 179 16.79 -17.55 5.08
C TRP A 179 16.65 -16.99 6.49
N PHE A 180 16.39 -15.70 6.60
CA PHE A 180 16.30 -14.97 7.85
C PHE A 180 15.10 -14.00 7.85
N LEU A 181 14.72 -13.53 9.04
CA LEU A 181 13.64 -12.55 9.21
C LEU A 181 13.83 -11.30 8.32
N ARG A 182 15.06 -10.81 8.18
CA ARG A 182 15.36 -9.62 7.38
C ARG A 182 14.92 -9.69 5.92
N ASP A 183 14.84 -10.89 5.34
CA ASP A 183 14.40 -11.15 3.96
C ASP A 183 13.02 -11.84 3.88
N SER A 184 12.24 -11.82 4.98
CA SER A 184 10.90 -12.43 5.04
C SER A 184 9.87 -11.74 4.13
N ALA A 185 10.08 -10.45 3.74
CA ALA A 185 9.20 -9.71 2.83
C ALA A 185 9.45 -10.04 1.34
N PHE A 186 9.62 -11.33 1.00
CA PHE A 186 9.94 -11.76 -0.37
C PHE A 186 8.74 -12.23 -1.19
N SER A 187 7.56 -12.39 -0.60
CA SER A 187 6.32 -12.61 -1.34
C SER A 187 5.66 -11.29 -1.75
N PRO A 188 4.99 -11.21 -2.92
CA PRO A 188 4.09 -10.11 -3.24
C PRO A 188 2.88 -10.00 -2.31
N ASP A 189 2.53 -11.09 -1.59
CA ASP A 189 1.41 -11.17 -0.66
C ASP A 189 1.85 -10.90 0.78
N PHE A 190 1.21 -9.91 1.43
CA PHE A 190 1.60 -9.54 2.80
C PHE A 190 1.23 -10.58 3.85
N ILE A 191 0.17 -11.37 3.65
CA ILE A 191 -0.20 -12.45 4.59
C ILE A 191 0.90 -13.51 4.64
N GLU A 192 1.47 -13.86 3.48
CA GLU A 192 2.60 -14.78 3.42
C GLU A 192 3.84 -14.21 4.12
N ASN A 193 4.13 -12.92 3.90
CA ASN A 193 5.24 -12.24 4.56
C ASN A 193 5.06 -12.17 6.08
N TYR A 194 3.85 -11.89 6.57
CA TYR A 194 3.52 -11.95 7.99
C TYR A 194 3.70 -13.35 8.56
N SER A 195 3.18 -14.36 7.88
CA SER A 195 3.32 -15.76 8.30
C SER A 195 4.78 -16.17 8.38
N GLN A 196 5.60 -15.75 7.43
CA GLN A 196 7.04 -16.02 7.41
C GLN A 196 7.78 -15.27 8.53
N ALA A 197 7.44 -13.98 8.76
CA ALA A 197 8.03 -13.21 9.86
C ALA A 197 7.68 -13.80 11.23
N LYS A 198 6.42 -14.19 11.43
CA LYS A 198 5.95 -14.87 12.64
C LYS A 198 6.69 -16.20 12.87
N PHE A 199 6.89 -16.99 11.80
CA PHE A 199 7.67 -18.23 11.85
C PHE A 199 9.10 -18.02 12.33
N PHE A 200 9.80 -16.99 11.85
CA PHE A 200 11.15 -16.67 12.31
C PHE A 200 11.15 -16.19 13.75
N LEU A 201 10.31 -15.23 14.11
CA LEU A 201 10.25 -14.67 15.46
C LEU A 201 9.90 -15.69 16.54
N ASP A 202 9.04 -16.67 16.21
CA ASP A 202 8.75 -17.78 17.12
C ASP A 202 10.00 -18.61 17.41
N ARG A 203 10.80 -18.94 16.37
CA ARG A 203 12.01 -19.77 16.51
C ARG A 203 13.21 -19.02 17.06
N GLU A 204 13.33 -17.75 16.76
CA GLU A 204 14.48 -16.94 17.12
C GLU A 204 14.34 -16.35 18.52
N MET A 205 13.14 -15.89 18.87
CA MET A 205 12.90 -15.12 20.08
C MET A 205 11.72 -15.63 20.95
N ASN A 206 11.10 -16.74 20.58
CA ASN A 206 9.87 -17.25 21.19
C ASN A 206 8.74 -16.20 21.19
N MET A 207 8.60 -15.48 20.08
CA MET A 207 7.63 -14.41 19.86
C MET A 207 6.73 -14.79 18.68
N GLY A 208 5.68 -15.55 18.90
CA GLY A 208 4.74 -15.99 17.85
C GLY A 208 3.27 -15.62 18.09
N ASP A 209 2.96 -14.99 19.22
CA ASP A 209 1.60 -14.65 19.62
C ASP A 209 1.26 -13.21 19.22
N PHE A 210 0.84 -13.03 17.96
CA PHE A 210 0.42 -11.74 17.41
C PHE A 210 -1.03 -11.83 16.89
N SER A 211 -1.80 -10.78 17.13
CA SER A 211 -3.18 -10.61 16.62
C SER A 211 -3.22 -9.95 15.23
N GLY A 212 -2.05 -9.64 14.66
CA GLY A 212 -1.90 -9.03 13.35
C GLY A 212 -0.55 -8.37 13.18
N ALA A 213 -0.33 -7.77 12.00
CA ALA A 213 0.91 -7.08 11.65
C ALA A 213 0.66 -5.82 10.84
N PHE A 214 1.58 -4.88 10.97
CA PHE A 214 1.69 -3.66 10.17
C PHE A 214 3.05 -3.66 9.51
N LEU A 215 3.10 -3.58 8.21
CA LEU A 215 4.34 -3.26 7.50
C LEU A 215 4.37 -1.76 7.25
N ILE A 216 5.46 -1.12 7.62
CA ILE A 216 5.65 0.33 7.56
C ILE A 216 6.96 0.59 6.82
N THR A 217 6.87 1.19 5.62
CA THR A 217 8.07 1.52 4.85
C THR A 217 8.70 2.83 5.35
N THR A 218 9.95 3.07 4.95
CA THR A 218 10.62 4.36 5.17
C THR A 218 9.77 5.52 4.61
N THR A 219 9.18 5.34 3.44
CA THR A 219 8.29 6.36 2.82
C THR A 219 7.01 6.59 3.63
N ALA A 220 6.45 5.57 4.29
CA ALA A 220 5.30 5.75 5.19
C ALA A 220 5.66 6.64 6.37
N ILE A 221 6.84 6.46 6.97
CA ILE A 221 7.32 7.31 8.06
C ILE A 221 7.53 8.76 7.58
N GLU A 222 8.09 8.94 6.37
CA GLU A 222 8.21 10.27 5.76
C GLU A 222 6.85 10.93 5.54
N ASN A 223 5.85 10.20 5.06
CA ASN A 223 4.49 10.73 4.90
C ASN A 223 3.91 11.15 6.26
N ILE A 224 3.96 10.29 7.28
CA ILE A 224 3.46 10.59 8.63
C ILE A 224 4.15 11.84 9.20
N LEU A 225 5.47 11.96 9.03
CA LEU A 225 6.22 13.16 9.42
C LEU A 225 5.76 14.42 8.68
N GLY A 226 5.14 14.29 7.50
CA GLY A 226 4.51 15.40 6.77
C GLY A 226 3.32 16.04 7.50
N ALA A 227 2.70 15.32 8.46
CA ALA A 227 1.68 15.90 9.33
C ALA A 227 2.25 16.79 10.45
N PHE A 228 3.56 16.71 10.69
CA PHE A 228 4.29 17.46 11.71
C PHE A 228 5.21 18.49 11.05
N ASP A 229 5.38 19.66 11.64
CA ASP A 229 6.39 20.62 11.16
C ASP A 229 7.81 20.06 11.37
N SER A 230 8.08 19.60 12.59
CA SER A 230 9.27 18.85 12.96
C SER A 230 9.05 18.07 14.26
N VAL A 231 9.78 16.98 14.43
CA VAL A 231 9.78 16.17 15.66
C VAL A 231 11.16 16.26 16.27
N TYR A 232 11.25 16.80 17.50
CA TYR A 232 12.51 16.85 18.24
C TYR A 232 12.73 15.52 18.97
N ILE A 233 13.93 14.95 18.79
CA ILE A 233 14.35 13.71 19.48
C ILE A 233 15.41 14.08 20.52
N PRO A 234 15.06 14.19 21.82
CA PRO A 234 15.98 14.64 22.88
C PRO A 234 17.23 13.77 22.98
N ASP A 235 17.09 12.44 22.91
CA ASP A 235 18.19 11.48 23.06
C ASP A 235 19.30 11.67 22.03
N PHE A 236 18.99 12.30 20.90
CA PHE A 236 19.91 12.54 19.78
C PHE A 236 20.18 14.03 19.55
N ASN A 237 19.50 14.92 20.27
CA ASN A 237 19.50 16.37 20.05
C ASN A 237 19.24 16.73 18.58
N GLU A 238 18.22 16.09 17.97
CA GLU A 238 17.93 16.17 16.56
C GLU A 238 16.49 16.61 16.29
N HIS A 239 16.33 17.51 15.32
CA HIS A 239 15.04 17.85 14.73
C HIS A 239 14.82 17.02 13.45
N VAL A 240 13.80 16.17 13.46
CA VAL A 240 13.44 15.31 12.33
C VAL A 240 12.22 15.89 11.63
N THR A 241 12.34 16.04 10.32
CA THR A 241 11.28 16.49 9.41
C THR A 241 11.09 15.46 8.30
N GLN A 242 10.01 15.56 7.56
CA GLN A 242 9.78 14.77 6.36
C GLN A 242 11.00 14.78 5.43
N LYS A 243 11.61 15.96 5.22
CA LYS A 243 12.73 16.15 4.25
C LYS A 243 14.07 15.55 4.70
N ASN A 244 14.32 15.46 6.01
CA ASN A 244 15.63 15.02 6.51
C ASN A 244 15.61 13.64 7.18
N PHE A 245 14.44 13.06 7.37
CA PHE A 245 14.26 11.78 8.06
C PHE A 245 15.15 10.68 7.47
N TYR A 246 15.08 10.52 6.15
CA TYR A 246 15.82 9.47 5.48
C TYR A 246 17.33 9.59 5.71
N LEU A 247 17.88 10.81 5.49
CA LEU A 247 19.30 11.07 5.70
C LEU A 247 19.72 10.79 7.15
N LYS A 248 18.90 11.22 8.13
CA LYS A 248 19.18 10.99 9.55
C LYS A 248 19.06 9.51 9.92
N ALA A 249 18.02 8.82 9.47
CA ALA A 249 17.86 7.39 9.69
C ALA A 249 19.06 6.61 9.11
N GLN A 250 19.55 7.02 7.93
CA GLN A 250 20.74 6.43 7.32
C GLN A 250 22.02 6.73 8.11
N ILE A 251 22.26 7.98 8.50
CA ILE A 251 23.42 8.36 9.31
C ILE A 251 23.49 7.54 10.61
N TYR A 252 22.38 7.42 11.33
CA TYR A 252 22.33 6.66 12.58
C TYR A 252 22.33 5.14 12.38
N SER A 253 22.01 4.64 11.16
CA SER A 253 22.15 3.22 10.83
C SER A 253 23.56 2.83 10.35
N GLU A 254 24.31 3.74 9.75
CA GLU A 254 25.61 3.46 9.11
C GLU A 254 26.82 3.94 9.92
N LYS A 255 26.66 4.96 10.78
CA LYS A 255 27.74 5.58 11.57
C LYS A 255 28.29 4.71 12.71
N ASN A 256 28.35 3.46 12.64
CA ASN A 256 29.01 2.45 13.48
C ASN A 256 28.38 1.08 13.12
N PHE A 257 28.51 0.70 11.88
CA PHE A 257 27.94 -0.57 11.41
C PHE A 257 28.74 -1.75 11.99
N PHE A 258 28.42 -2.08 13.23
CA PHE A 258 28.54 -3.47 13.69
C PHE A 258 27.11 -4.04 13.75
N PRO A 259 26.85 -5.28 13.28
CA PRO A 259 25.58 -5.94 13.50
C PRO A 259 25.17 -5.84 14.97
N GLY A 260 23.95 -5.34 15.25
CA GLY A 260 23.47 -5.11 16.62
C GLY A 260 23.80 -3.72 17.20
N SER A 261 24.14 -2.72 16.37
CA SER A 261 24.44 -1.37 16.88
C SER A 261 23.21 -0.76 17.59
N ILE A 262 23.40 -0.37 18.86
CA ILE A 262 22.36 0.18 19.75
C ILE A 262 21.79 1.52 19.19
N GLN A 263 22.54 2.26 18.39
CA GLN A 263 22.20 3.61 17.95
C GLN A 263 21.02 3.68 16.95
N LYS A 264 20.94 2.78 15.95
CA LYS A 264 19.82 2.72 15.00
C LYS A 264 18.51 2.38 15.70
N LYS A 265 18.54 1.35 16.55
CA LYS A 265 17.44 0.90 17.38
C LYS A 265 16.91 2.03 18.27
N SER A 266 17.83 2.75 18.92
CA SER A 266 17.51 3.88 19.78
C SER A 266 16.90 5.03 19.00
N PHE A 267 17.39 5.36 17.79
CA PHE A 267 16.89 6.47 16.98
C PHE A 267 15.44 6.24 16.53
N LEU A 268 15.15 5.10 15.91
CA LEU A 268 13.79 4.77 15.47
C LEU A 268 12.82 4.62 16.66
N SER A 269 13.27 4.02 17.77
CA SER A 269 12.48 3.91 19.00
C SER A 269 12.18 5.28 19.61
N SER A 270 13.18 6.16 19.69
CA SER A 270 13.01 7.51 20.20
C SER A 270 12.13 8.35 19.29
N LEU A 271 12.30 8.25 17.96
CA LEU A 271 11.42 8.91 17.00
C LEU A 271 9.98 8.43 17.17
N THR A 272 9.76 7.12 17.20
CA THR A 272 8.42 6.53 17.38
C THR A 272 7.78 7.02 18.67
N ARG A 273 8.52 7.01 19.78
CA ARG A 273 8.04 7.55 21.07
C ARG A 273 7.64 9.03 20.97
N GLN A 274 8.48 9.86 20.32
CA GLN A 274 8.20 11.28 20.16
C GLN A 274 7.00 11.54 19.25
N LEU A 275 6.81 10.75 18.20
CA LEU A 275 5.61 10.81 17.36
C LEU A 275 4.35 10.56 18.19
N PHE A 276 4.35 9.53 19.04
CA PHE A 276 3.20 9.24 19.90
C PHE A 276 2.93 10.35 20.93
N ILE A 277 3.98 10.87 21.59
CA ILE A 277 3.84 11.97 22.57
C ILE A 277 3.22 13.21 21.93
N ARG A 278 3.54 13.47 20.66
CA ARG A 278 3.09 14.67 19.95
C ARG A 278 1.83 14.48 19.10
N LEU A 279 1.17 13.32 19.19
CA LEU A 279 -0.09 13.09 18.45
C LEU A 279 -1.19 14.10 18.81
N GLU A 280 -1.22 14.58 20.04
CA GLU A 280 -2.21 15.58 20.47
C GLU A 280 -1.94 17.01 19.95
N ASP A 281 -0.70 17.30 19.51
CA ASP A 281 -0.29 18.58 18.95
C ASP A 281 -0.61 18.70 17.44
N VAL A 282 -0.96 17.59 16.79
CA VAL A 282 -1.13 17.51 15.34
C VAL A 282 -2.59 17.61 14.95
N SER A 283 -2.85 18.33 13.85
CA SER A 283 -4.20 18.35 13.26
C SER A 283 -4.66 16.93 12.90
N PRO A 284 -5.78 16.44 13.47
CA PRO A 284 -6.33 15.13 13.12
C PRO A 284 -6.56 14.96 11.62
N LYS A 285 -6.96 16.04 10.92
CA LYS A 285 -7.14 16.04 9.47
C LYS A 285 -5.82 15.73 8.75
N ASN A 286 -4.72 16.41 9.09
CA ASN A 286 -3.42 16.23 8.44
C ASN A 286 -2.88 14.81 8.69
N LEU A 287 -2.96 14.36 9.95
CA LEU A 287 -2.52 13.02 10.32
C LEU A 287 -3.30 11.94 9.54
N MET A 288 -4.62 12.06 9.48
CA MET A 288 -5.49 11.13 8.76
C MET A 288 -5.19 11.14 7.24
N GLN A 289 -4.91 12.31 6.65
CA GLN A 289 -4.55 12.42 5.24
C GLN A 289 -3.25 11.67 4.94
N GLU A 290 -2.21 11.83 5.76
CA GLU A 290 -0.91 11.16 5.53
C GLU A 290 -0.98 9.65 5.82
N PHE A 291 -1.78 9.22 6.81
CA PHE A 291 -2.06 7.80 7.02
C PHE A 291 -2.80 7.18 5.84
N LYS A 292 -3.91 7.81 5.40
CA LYS A 292 -4.67 7.31 4.23
C LYS A 292 -3.79 7.26 2.99
N LYS A 293 -3.00 8.29 2.75
CA LYS A 293 -2.04 8.32 1.63
C LYS A 293 -1.07 7.15 1.71
N SER A 294 -0.50 6.88 2.88
CA SER A 294 0.45 5.78 3.08
C SER A 294 -0.20 4.40 2.85
N LEU A 295 -1.46 4.24 3.23
CA LEU A 295 -2.23 3.02 3.01
C LEU A 295 -2.63 2.85 1.54
N ASP A 296 -3.17 3.89 0.91
CA ASP A 296 -3.58 3.85 -0.50
C ASP A 296 -2.38 3.63 -1.43
N GLU A 297 -1.26 4.29 -1.14
CA GLU A 297 -0.01 4.18 -1.91
C GLU A 297 0.80 2.92 -1.60
N LYS A 298 0.26 2.00 -0.75
CA LYS A 298 0.95 0.76 -0.34
C LYS A 298 2.29 1.00 0.35
N GLN A 299 2.47 2.16 0.96
CA GLN A 299 3.62 2.43 1.81
C GLN A 299 3.42 1.88 3.24
N MET A 300 2.17 1.63 3.60
CA MET A 300 1.76 0.89 4.80
C MET A 300 0.71 -0.13 4.40
N VAL A 301 0.80 -1.33 4.94
CA VAL A 301 -0.21 -2.38 4.80
C VAL A 301 -0.46 -3.06 6.14
N LEU A 302 -1.67 -3.61 6.31
CA LEU A 302 -2.13 -4.19 7.56
C LEU A 302 -2.73 -5.58 7.35
N TYR A 303 -2.41 -6.47 8.26
CA TYR A 303 -3.08 -7.77 8.39
C TYR A 303 -3.54 -7.97 9.83
N VAL A 304 -4.72 -8.53 10.05
CA VAL A 304 -5.22 -8.91 11.37
C VAL A 304 -5.89 -10.28 11.34
N ASP A 305 -5.82 -10.99 12.46
CA ASP A 305 -6.38 -12.35 12.60
C ASP A 305 -7.92 -12.35 12.72
N ASP A 306 -8.57 -11.19 12.95
CA ASP A 306 -10.03 -11.07 12.99
C ASP A 306 -10.59 -11.00 11.54
N PRO A 307 -11.37 -12.01 11.08
CA PRO A 307 -11.86 -12.04 9.70
C PRO A 307 -12.77 -10.86 9.34
N THR A 308 -13.49 -10.31 10.33
CA THR A 308 -14.42 -9.19 10.07
C THR A 308 -13.64 -7.90 9.81
N VAL A 309 -12.60 -7.65 10.61
CA VAL A 309 -11.71 -6.50 10.42
C VAL A 309 -10.89 -6.68 9.15
N GLN A 310 -10.35 -7.90 8.92
CA GLN A 310 -9.58 -8.22 7.72
C GLN A 310 -10.37 -7.97 6.43
N ASN A 311 -11.64 -8.41 6.37
CA ASN A 311 -12.50 -8.16 5.21
C ASN A 311 -12.71 -6.65 4.93
N ILE A 312 -12.73 -5.81 5.97
CA ILE A 312 -12.78 -4.36 5.79
C ILE A 312 -11.47 -3.85 5.18
N LEU A 313 -10.32 -4.29 5.68
CA LEU A 313 -9.00 -3.92 5.15
C LEU A 313 -8.85 -4.35 3.69
N ASP A 314 -9.29 -5.55 3.34
CA ASP A 314 -9.31 -6.08 1.97
C ASP A 314 -10.21 -5.22 1.06
N SER A 315 -11.40 -4.84 1.53
CA SER A 315 -12.34 -3.99 0.79
C SER A 315 -11.82 -2.58 0.53
N LEU A 316 -10.85 -2.13 1.34
CA LEU A 316 -10.15 -0.86 1.22
C LEU A 316 -8.82 -0.99 0.45
N TYR A 317 -8.45 -2.19 0.05
CA TYR A 317 -7.14 -2.50 -0.55
C TYR A 317 -5.93 -2.18 0.35
N TRP A 318 -6.11 -2.20 1.68
CA TRP A 318 -5.07 -1.85 2.66
C TRP A 318 -4.33 -3.06 3.24
N SER A 319 -4.82 -4.27 2.96
CA SER A 319 -4.22 -5.51 3.49
C SER A 319 -2.90 -5.91 2.84
N GLY A 320 -2.58 -5.38 1.66
CA GLY A 320 -1.39 -5.79 0.92
C GLY A 320 -1.44 -7.22 0.39
N THR A 321 -2.61 -7.84 0.36
CA THR A 321 -2.83 -9.16 -0.24
C THR A 321 -2.82 -9.09 -1.76
N VAL A 322 -2.43 -10.18 -2.41
CA VAL A 322 -2.61 -10.32 -3.86
C VAL A 322 -4.10 -10.36 -4.17
N ILE A 323 -4.55 -9.43 -5.02
CA ILE A 323 -5.96 -9.35 -5.41
C ILE A 323 -6.32 -10.59 -6.23
N LYS A 324 -7.35 -11.33 -5.80
CA LYS A 324 -7.91 -12.43 -6.59
C LYS A 324 -8.70 -11.83 -7.76
N PRO A 325 -8.31 -12.11 -9.03
CA PRO A 325 -9.01 -11.55 -10.17
C PRO A 325 -10.42 -12.10 -10.26
N GLN A 326 -11.41 -11.24 -10.02
CA GLN A 326 -12.83 -11.58 -10.10
C GLN A 326 -13.60 -10.45 -10.75
N CYS A 327 -14.62 -10.79 -11.54
CA CYS A 327 -15.47 -9.78 -12.14
C CYS A 327 -16.29 -9.03 -11.08
N THR A 328 -16.20 -7.71 -11.08
CA THR A 328 -17.00 -6.86 -10.19
C THR A 328 -18.42 -6.63 -10.73
N ALA A 329 -18.63 -6.85 -12.03
CA ALA A 329 -19.93 -6.77 -12.67
C ALA A 329 -20.71 -8.09 -12.47
N LYS A 330 -22.02 -7.99 -12.24
CA LYS A 330 -22.92 -9.15 -12.19
C LYS A 330 -23.33 -9.55 -13.62
N ILE A 331 -22.36 -9.99 -14.44
CA ILE A 331 -22.56 -10.38 -15.83
C ILE A 331 -21.68 -11.60 -16.15
N ASP A 332 -22.24 -12.58 -16.86
CA ASP A 332 -21.54 -13.83 -17.17
C ASP A 332 -20.47 -13.67 -18.25
N ASN A 333 -20.65 -12.71 -19.19
CA ASN A 333 -19.68 -12.41 -20.24
C ASN A 333 -18.68 -11.34 -19.73
N CYS A 334 -17.76 -11.74 -18.88
CA CYS A 334 -16.76 -10.86 -18.28
C CYS A 334 -15.37 -11.46 -18.46
N VAL A 335 -14.51 -10.74 -19.16
CA VAL A 335 -13.08 -11.06 -19.24
C VAL A 335 -12.37 -10.27 -18.14
N VAL A 336 -11.77 -11.00 -17.21
CA VAL A 336 -11.04 -10.41 -16.09
C VAL A 336 -9.54 -10.50 -16.36
N ASP A 337 -8.93 -9.34 -16.51
CA ASP A 337 -7.49 -9.19 -16.68
C ASP A 337 -6.84 -8.68 -15.39
N PHE A 338 -5.61 -9.10 -15.13
CA PHE A 338 -4.87 -8.77 -13.93
C PHE A 338 -3.39 -8.55 -14.26
N LEU A 339 -2.83 -7.47 -13.79
CA LEU A 339 -1.41 -7.15 -13.95
C LEU A 339 -0.83 -6.69 -12.61
N PHE A 340 0.16 -7.43 -12.11
CA PHE A 340 0.88 -7.07 -10.90
C PHE A 340 2.39 -7.31 -11.06
N PRO A 341 3.15 -6.33 -11.59
CA PRO A 341 4.61 -6.44 -11.65
C PRO A 341 5.23 -6.02 -10.31
N THR A 342 6.10 -6.88 -9.77
CA THR A 342 6.84 -6.64 -8.54
C THR A 342 8.34 -6.79 -8.74
N ASP A 343 9.11 -5.86 -8.21
CA ASP A 343 10.55 -5.81 -8.28
C ASP A 343 11.20 -6.27 -6.97
N ALA A 344 12.31 -6.99 -7.06
CA ALA A 344 13.19 -7.29 -5.93
C ALA A 344 14.61 -6.81 -6.24
N ASN A 345 15.09 -5.80 -5.52
CA ASN A 345 16.48 -5.39 -5.61
C ASN A 345 17.38 -6.37 -4.84
N LEU A 346 18.10 -7.20 -5.55
CA LEU A 346 19.04 -8.20 -5.00
C LEU A 346 20.51 -7.76 -5.10
N GLY A 347 20.75 -6.44 -5.26
CA GLY A 347 22.08 -5.87 -5.44
C GLY A 347 22.82 -5.51 -4.14
N VAL A 348 22.24 -5.72 -2.96
CA VAL A 348 22.82 -5.28 -1.67
C VAL A 348 23.19 -3.78 -1.70
N ASN A 349 22.38 -3.00 -2.38
CA ASN A 349 22.51 -1.55 -2.54
C ASN A 349 21.12 -0.90 -2.57
N LYS A 350 21.07 0.42 -2.70
CA LYS A 350 19.83 1.19 -2.79
C LYS A 350 19.55 1.65 -4.23
N ALA A 351 20.00 0.88 -5.22
CA ALA A 351 19.91 1.25 -6.63
C ALA A 351 18.47 1.49 -7.10
N ASN A 352 17.48 0.74 -6.56
CA ASN A 352 16.07 0.93 -6.94
C ASN A 352 15.53 2.34 -6.61
N PHE A 353 16.12 3.07 -5.67
CA PHE A 353 15.77 4.47 -5.41
C PHE A 353 16.10 5.38 -6.60
N PHE A 354 17.14 5.04 -7.36
CA PHE A 354 17.58 5.78 -8.55
C PHE A 354 17.00 5.21 -9.85
N VAL A 355 16.15 4.18 -9.76
CA VAL A 355 15.54 3.57 -10.93
C VAL A 355 14.14 4.13 -11.16
N LYS A 356 13.91 4.71 -12.34
CA LYS A 356 12.59 5.06 -12.83
C LYS A 356 12.01 3.91 -13.63
N ARG A 357 10.75 3.59 -13.38
CA ARG A 357 9.99 2.53 -14.06
C ARG A 357 8.77 3.13 -14.74
N GLN A 358 8.55 2.76 -15.98
CA GLN A 358 7.35 3.07 -16.75
C GLN A 358 6.75 1.77 -17.26
N VAL A 359 5.45 1.59 -17.06
CA VAL A 359 4.70 0.40 -17.50
C VAL A 359 3.73 0.79 -18.60
N SER A 360 3.78 0.10 -19.74
CA SER A 360 2.89 0.29 -20.88
C SER A 360 2.28 -1.06 -21.26
N LEU A 361 0.95 -1.13 -21.31
CA LEU A 361 0.20 -2.33 -21.66
C LEU A 361 -0.63 -2.07 -22.93
N LYS A 362 -0.31 -2.79 -24.00
CA LYS A 362 -1.13 -2.83 -25.21
C LYS A 362 -1.99 -4.09 -25.20
N ILE A 363 -3.30 -3.89 -25.32
CA ILE A 363 -4.31 -4.95 -25.30
C ILE A 363 -5.00 -4.93 -26.66
N THR A 364 -5.14 -6.09 -27.28
CA THR A 364 -5.86 -6.25 -28.54
C THR A 364 -6.91 -7.34 -28.38
N ILE A 365 -8.16 -7.02 -28.64
CA ILE A 365 -9.24 -8.02 -28.70
C ILE A 365 -9.50 -8.30 -30.17
N ASP A 366 -9.39 -9.56 -30.56
CA ASP A 366 -9.65 -10.00 -31.93
C ASP A 366 -11.15 -10.15 -32.22
N GLN A 367 -11.51 -10.38 -33.48
CA GLN A 367 -12.93 -10.54 -33.90
C GLN A 367 -13.61 -11.72 -33.21
N ASP A 368 -12.89 -12.79 -32.92
CA ASP A 368 -13.40 -13.96 -32.19
C ASP A 368 -13.55 -13.71 -30.68
N GLY A 369 -12.94 -12.62 -30.17
CA GLY A 369 -12.96 -12.22 -28.75
C GLY A 369 -11.73 -12.64 -27.97
N THR A 370 -10.72 -13.22 -28.61
CA THR A 370 -9.44 -13.55 -27.99
C THR A 370 -8.71 -12.28 -27.57
N VAL A 371 -8.10 -12.27 -26.38
CA VAL A 371 -7.47 -11.09 -25.81
C VAL A 371 -5.96 -11.30 -25.74
N HIS A 372 -5.24 -10.50 -26.52
CA HIS A 372 -3.78 -10.50 -26.63
C HIS A 372 -3.17 -9.28 -25.94
N HIS A 373 -2.01 -9.49 -25.33
CA HIS A 373 -1.28 -8.46 -24.59
C HIS A 373 0.16 -8.34 -25.07
N SER A 374 0.63 -7.10 -25.11
CA SER A 374 2.04 -6.77 -25.20
C SER A 374 2.36 -5.78 -24.08
N LEU A 375 2.99 -6.29 -23.02
CA LEU A 375 3.45 -5.51 -21.88
C LEU A 375 4.87 -5.04 -22.13
N SER A 376 5.12 -3.74 -21.98
CA SER A 376 6.47 -3.16 -21.95
C SER A 376 6.72 -2.50 -20.61
N ILE A 377 7.82 -2.85 -19.95
CA ILE A 377 8.31 -2.22 -18.72
C ILE A 377 9.67 -1.62 -19.01
N LEU A 378 9.72 -0.29 -19.04
CA LEU A 378 10.96 0.46 -19.24
C LEU A 378 11.55 0.84 -17.88
N PHE A 379 12.78 0.43 -17.65
CA PHE A 379 13.59 0.81 -16.49
C PHE A 379 14.71 1.77 -16.94
N LYS A 380 14.96 2.81 -16.14
CA LYS A 380 16.09 3.72 -16.30
C LYS A 380 16.83 3.84 -14.98
N ASN A 381 18.05 3.34 -14.90
CA ASN A 381 18.92 3.49 -13.74
C ASN A 381 19.66 4.83 -13.80
N GLU A 382 19.27 5.78 -12.94
CA GLU A 382 19.85 7.13 -12.86
C GLU A 382 20.98 7.22 -11.81
N SER A 383 21.49 6.09 -11.26
CA SER A 383 22.66 6.08 -10.40
C SER A 383 23.84 6.73 -11.11
N ALA A 384 24.61 7.58 -10.41
CA ALA A 384 25.74 8.30 -11.00
C ALA A 384 26.89 7.37 -11.42
N GLY A 385 27.05 6.25 -10.74
CA GLY A 385 28.07 5.23 -10.98
C GLY A 385 27.81 4.01 -10.12
N ASP A 386 28.68 3.02 -10.19
CA ASP A 386 28.58 1.80 -9.38
C ASP A 386 29.14 2.01 -7.96
N VAL A 387 28.59 3.03 -7.28
CA VAL A 387 29.00 3.48 -5.95
C VAL A 387 27.75 3.58 -5.06
N PHE A 388 27.84 3.01 -3.84
CA PHE A 388 26.79 3.13 -2.82
C PHE A 388 26.41 4.60 -2.53
N PRO A 389 25.14 4.96 -2.38
CA PRO A 389 23.96 4.07 -2.25
C PRO A 389 23.37 3.58 -3.59
N GLY A 390 23.75 4.14 -4.74
CA GLY A 390 23.35 3.70 -6.07
C GLY A 390 24.09 2.44 -6.52
N GLY A 391 24.27 2.32 -7.83
CA GLY A 391 25.03 1.24 -8.45
C GLY A 391 24.21 0.43 -9.44
N THR A 392 24.73 -0.74 -9.82
CA THR A 392 24.06 -1.71 -10.67
C THR A 392 22.76 -2.17 -9.99
N TYR A 393 21.65 -2.00 -10.69
CA TYR A 393 20.35 -2.49 -10.23
C TYR A 393 20.20 -3.96 -10.63
N LYS A 394 20.24 -4.84 -9.65
CA LYS A 394 20.09 -6.29 -9.79
C LYS A 394 18.65 -6.66 -9.44
N ASN A 395 17.83 -6.83 -10.46
CA ASN A 395 16.39 -7.00 -10.27
C ASN A 395 15.93 -8.44 -10.54
N TYR A 396 15.20 -9.01 -9.60
CA TYR A 396 14.35 -10.15 -9.87
C TYR A 396 12.91 -9.62 -10.02
N LEU A 397 12.43 -9.57 -11.27
CA LEU A 397 11.09 -9.12 -11.61
C LEU A 397 10.13 -10.29 -11.57
N GLN A 398 9.03 -10.15 -10.83
CA GLN A 398 7.89 -11.07 -10.89
C GLN A 398 6.72 -10.34 -11.52
N ILE A 399 6.02 -11.00 -12.45
CA ILE A 399 4.80 -10.49 -13.08
C ILE A 399 3.69 -11.49 -12.78
N LEU A 400 2.69 -11.05 -12.02
CA LEU A 400 1.51 -11.85 -11.72
C LEU A 400 0.43 -11.49 -12.75
N LEU A 401 -0.13 -12.52 -13.36
CA LEU A 401 -1.12 -12.46 -14.46
C LEU A 401 -2.34 -13.32 -14.08
N PRO A 402 -3.47 -13.23 -14.81
CA PRO A 402 -4.59 -14.14 -14.61
C PRO A 402 -4.14 -15.60 -14.75
N LYS A 403 -4.77 -16.48 -13.96
CA LYS A 403 -4.54 -17.93 -14.05
C LYS A 403 -4.70 -18.41 -15.50
N ASN A 404 -3.94 -19.44 -15.88
CA ASN A 404 -3.97 -20.04 -17.21
C ASN A 404 -3.64 -19.10 -18.39
N THR A 405 -3.01 -17.95 -18.12
CA THR A 405 -2.49 -17.08 -19.18
C THR A 405 -1.44 -17.82 -20.03
N TYR A 406 -1.56 -17.76 -21.35
CA TYR A 406 -0.60 -18.32 -22.30
C TYR A 406 0.53 -17.33 -22.57
N LEU A 407 1.69 -17.60 -21.97
CA LEU A 407 2.89 -16.80 -22.22
C LEU A 407 3.47 -17.14 -23.60
N LYS A 408 3.77 -16.11 -24.41
CA LYS A 408 4.35 -16.27 -25.75
C LYS A 408 5.85 -16.00 -25.76
N THR A 409 6.24 -14.79 -25.34
CA THR A 409 7.64 -14.36 -25.36
C THR A 409 7.95 -13.44 -24.19
N ILE A 410 9.19 -13.51 -23.70
CA ILE A 410 9.76 -12.52 -22.78
C ILE A 410 11.11 -12.10 -23.34
N THR A 411 11.30 -10.78 -23.53
CA THR A 411 12.56 -10.25 -24.04
C THR A 411 13.10 -9.13 -23.15
N LYS A 412 14.44 -9.03 -23.11
CA LYS A 412 15.18 -7.88 -22.57
C LYS A 412 15.91 -7.19 -23.71
N ASN A 413 15.53 -5.94 -24.02
CA ASN A 413 16.09 -5.18 -25.14
C ASN A 413 16.04 -5.99 -26.46
N ASP A 414 14.88 -6.60 -26.73
CA ASP A 414 14.58 -7.45 -27.88
C ASP A 414 15.37 -8.79 -27.93
N VAL A 415 16.11 -9.16 -26.88
CA VAL A 415 16.77 -10.46 -26.73
C VAL A 415 15.93 -11.36 -25.84
N LEU A 416 15.68 -12.60 -26.29
CA LEU A 416 14.87 -13.59 -25.56
C LEU A 416 15.49 -13.91 -24.20
N ILE A 417 14.64 -13.97 -23.15
CA ILE A 417 15.00 -14.47 -21.83
C ILE A 417 14.61 -15.94 -21.77
N GLU A 418 15.59 -16.83 -21.64
CA GLU A 418 15.38 -18.30 -21.62
C GLU A 418 15.08 -18.83 -20.21
N ASN A 419 15.71 -18.25 -19.18
CA ASN A 419 15.55 -18.68 -17.79
C ASN A 419 14.40 -17.90 -17.15
N VAL A 420 13.22 -18.50 -17.10
CA VAL A 420 12.00 -17.95 -16.56
C VAL A 420 11.39 -18.93 -15.58
N ASP A 421 11.12 -18.46 -14.37
CA ASP A 421 10.39 -19.21 -13.35
C ASP A 421 8.89 -19.02 -13.57
N GLU A 422 8.15 -20.10 -13.81
CA GLU A 422 6.70 -20.06 -13.97
C GLU A 422 6.00 -20.87 -12.88
N LYS A 423 4.97 -20.25 -12.27
CA LYS A 423 4.01 -20.91 -11.37
C LYS A 423 2.60 -20.57 -11.80
N ASN A 424 1.69 -21.52 -11.73
CA ASN A 424 0.28 -21.34 -12.11
C ASN A 424 -0.62 -21.88 -10.98
N GLU A 425 -0.88 -21.03 -9.99
CA GLU A 425 -1.67 -21.35 -8.80
C GLU A 425 -3.02 -20.62 -8.85
N GLU A 426 -3.30 -19.72 -7.91
CA GLU A 426 -4.47 -18.80 -7.95
C GLU A 426 -4.29 -17.72 -9.04
N VAL A 427 -3.05 -17.31 -9.28
CA VAL A 427 -2.59 -16.46 -10.37
C VAL A 427 -1.40 -17.10 -11.05
N LYS A 428 -1.14 -16.74 -12.30
CA LYS A 428 0.09 -17.11 -12.98
C LYS A 428 1.20 -16.14 -12.59
N THR A 429 2.30 -16.64 -12.03
CA THR A 429 3.48 -15.85 -11.70
C THR A 429 4.61 -16.19 -12.68
N VAL A 430 5.21 -15.15 -13.25
CA VAL A 430 6.35 -15.25 -14.15
C VAL A 430 7.51 -14.47 -13.54
N GLY A 431 8.63 -15.12 -13.23
CA GLY A 431 9.79 -14.54 -12.56
C GLY A 431 11.07 -14.68 -13.34
N PHE A 432 11.93 -13.66 -13.37
CA PHE A 432 13.25 -13.73 -13.99
C PHE A 432 14.18 -12.62 -13.48
N TYR A 433 15.48 -12.87 -13.58
CA TYR A 433 16.53 -11.98 -13.12
C TYR A 433 17.16 -11.20 -14.28
N PHE A 434 17.51 -9.93 -14.03
CA PHE A 434 18.32 -9.12 -14.93
C PHE A 434 19.03 -7.97 -14.20
N GLU A 435 20.05 -7.42 -14.85
CA GLU A 435 20.84 -6.31 -14.33
C GLU A 435 20.72 -5.08 -15.23
N ILE A 436 20.79 -3.89 -14.59
CA ILE A 436 20.83 -2.58 -15.26
C ILE A 436 21.99 -1.78 -14.68
N LEU A 437 23.01 -1.55 -15.49
CA LEU A 437 24.16 -0.74 -15.10
C LEU A 437 23.75 0.73 -14.86
N PRO A 438 24.53 1.47 -14.03
CA PRO A 438 24.31 2.91 -13.86
C PRO A 438 24.23 3.64 -15.21
N GLN A 439 23.35 4.65 -15.28
CA GLN A 439 23.08 5.47 -16.47
C GLN A 439 22.48 4.71 -17.68
N ASN A 440 22.13 3.44 -17.53
CA ASN A 440 21.57 2.63 -18.60
C ASN A 440 20.05 2.52 -18.50
N LYS A 441 19.44 2.15 -19.65
CA LYS A 441 18.03 1.80 -19.77
C LYS A 441 17.90 0.34 -20.16
N THR A 442 16.82 -0.30 -19.72
CA THR A 442 16.46 -1.66 -20.10
C THR A 442 14.95 -1.70 -20.32
N GLU A 443 14.53 -2.27 -21.43
CA GLU A 443 13.13 -2.56 -21.73
C GLU A 443 12.88 -4.06 -21.60
N ILE A 444 11.88 -4.42 -20.81
CA ILE A 444 11.34 -5.78 -20.71
C ILE A 444 10.02 -5.81 -21.49
N LYS A 445 9.89 -6.72 -22.44
CA LYS A 445 8.63 -6.95 -23.15
C LYS A 445 8.13 -8.35 -22.85
N VAL A 446 6.82 -8.46 -22.59
CA VAL A 446 6.13 -9.73 -22.32
C VAL A 446 4.89 -9.81 -23.18
N ASP A 447 4.85 -10.77 -24.10
CA ASP A 447 3.67 -11.03 -24.92
C ASP A 447 2.92 -12.25 -24.38
N TYR A 448 1.61 -12.11 -24.19
CA TYR A 448 0.77 -13.16 -23.65
C TYR A 448 -0.67 -13.08 -24.15
N THR A 449 -1.43 -14.16 -23.94
CA THR A 449 -2.84 -14.25 -24.33
C THR A 449 -3.63 -14.82 -23.16
N LEU A 450 -4.80 -14.23 -22.87
CA LEU A 450 -5.68 -14.77 -21.86
C LEU A 450 -6.37 -16.06 -22.35
N GLU A 451 -6.69 -16.97 -21.44
CA GLU A 451 -7.53 -18.13 -21.74
C GLU A 451 -8.98 -17.70 -21.98
N GLU A 452 -9.46 -16.72 -21.19
CA GLU A 452 -10.82 -16.20 -21.32
C GLU A 452 -10.99 -15.35 -22.58
N THR A 453 -12.16 -15.48 -23.22
CA THR A 453 -12.52 -14.75 -24.44
C THR A 453 -13.81 -13.96 -24.26
N LEU A 454 -13.91 -12.80 -24.90
CA LEU A 454 -15.13 -12.00 -24.94
C LEU A 454 -16.16 -12.68 -25.87
N LYS A 455 -17.29 -13.12 -25.28
CA LYS A 455 -18.37 -13.79 -26.02
C LYS A 455 -19.24 -12.77 -26.76
N LYS A 456 -20.02 -13.24 -27.74
CA LYS A 456 -21.02 -12.44 -28.47
C LYS A 456 -22.06 -11.84 -27.51
N GLY A 457 -22.52 -10.62 -27.80
CA GLY A 457 -23.47 -9.86 -27.01
C GLY A 457 -22.81 -8.84 -26.07
N LYS A 458 -23.56 -8.41 -25.07
CA LYS A 458 -23.03 -7.51 -24.02
C LYS A 458 -22.00 -8.24 -23.17
N GLY A 459 -20.88 -7.59 -22.93
CA GLY A 459 -19.81 -8.13 -22.11
C GLY A 459 -19.03 -7.03 -21.43
N VAL A 460 -18.09 -7.44 -20.60
CA VAL A 460 -17.20 -6.56 -19.84
C VAL A 460 -15.76 -7.01 -20.02
N TYR A 461 -14.88 -6.07 -20.26
CA TYR A 461 -13.45 -6.22 -20.06
C TYR A 461 -13.07 -5.45 -18.80
N GLN A 462 -12.51 -6.14 -17.80
CA GLN A 462 -12.06 -5.56 -16.53
C GLN A 462 -10.57 -5.79 -16.37
N LEU A 463 -9.79 -4.71 -16.30
CA LEU A 463 -8.35 -4.75 -16.02
C LEU A 463 -8.10 -4.29 -14.57
N ILE A 464 -7.51 -5.17 -13.78
CA ILE A 464 -7.02 -4.88 -12.42
C ILE A 464 -5.50 -4.69 -12.50
N VAL A 465 -5.01 -3.53 -12.09
CA VAL A 465 -3.57 -3.27 -11.98
C VAL A 465 -3.22 -3.05 -10.53
N GLN A 466 -2.48 -3.99 -9.95
CA GLN A 466 -2.08 -3.92 -8.54
C GLN A 466 -0.73 -3.22 -8.39
N LYS A 467 -0.63 -2.37 -7.36
CA LYS A 467 0.59 -1.65 -7.00
C LYS A 467 1.41 -2.45 -5.99
N GLN A 468 2.71 -2.59 -6.23
CA GLN A 468 3.64 -3.24 -5.31
C GLN A 468 3.78 -2.45 -4.00
N ILE A 469 3.78 -3.16 -2.89
CA ILE A 469 4.06 -2.62 -1.55
C ILE A 469 5.44 -1.96 -1.55
N GLY A 470 5.51 -0.75 -1.01
CA GLY A 470 6.77 0.01 -0.88
C GLY A 470 7.33 0.60 -2.18
N SER A 471 6.74 0.30 -3.34
CA SER A 471 7.20 0.88 -4.61
C SER A 471 6.88 2.37 -4.70
N SER A 472 7.68 3.11 -5.47
CA SER A 472 7.37 4.49 -5.84
C SER A 472 6.13 4.54 -6.75
N ASN A 473 5.57 5.74 -6.91
CA ASN A 473 4.49 5.97 -7.86
C ASN A 473 5.06 5.98 -9.28
N ASN A 474 4.68 5.00 -10.11
CA ASN A 474 5.19 4.82 -11.46
C ASN A 474 4.15 5.22 -12.50
N ASP A 475 4.62 5.67 -13.67
CA ASP A 475 3.74 5.92 -14.80
C ASP A 475 3.19 4.60 -15.34
N PHE A 476 1.88 4.59 -15.58
CA PHE A 476 1.16 3.48 -16.20
C PHE A 476 0.33 3.98 -17.37
N ALA A 477 0.52 3.35 -18.52
CA ALA A 477 -0.27 3.60 -19.70
C ALA A 477 -0.87 2.30 -20.23
N PHE A 478 -2.10 2.34 -20.71
CA PHE A 478 -2.62 1.23 -21.49
C PHE A 478 -3.36 1.70 -22.74
N GLN A 479 -3.40 0.82 -23.74
CA GLN A 479 -4.12 0.97 -24.98
C GLN A 479 -4.97 -0.28 -25.20
N LEU A 480 -6.26 -0.10 -25.43
CA LEU A 480 -7.18 -1.19 -25.79
C LEU A 480 -7.62 -0.99 -27.24
N HIS A 481 -7.24 -1.93 -28.11
CA HIS A 481 -7.60 -1.97 -29.52
C HIS A 481 -8.75 -2.94 -29.74
N LEU A 482 -9.83 -2.45 -30.34
CA LEU A 482 -11.04 -3.22 -30.61
C LEU A 482 -11.24 -3.38 -32.13
N PRO A 483 -11.68 -4.55 -32.61
CA PRO A 483 -12.04 -4.77 -34.00
C PRO A 483 -13.37 -4.08 -34.34
N GLN A 484 -13.76 -4.10 -35.62
CA GLN A 484 -14.95 -3.39 -36.12
C GLN A 484 -16.28 -3.95 -35.56
N ASN A 485 -16.30 -5.20 -35.13
CA ASN A 485 -17.48 -5.86 -34.57
C ASN A 485 -17.60 -5.76 -33.04
N ILE A 486 -16.75 -4.98 -32.36
CA ILE A 486 -16.82 -4.76 -30.93
C ILE A 486 -16.90 -3.26 -30.64
N PHE A 487 -17.90 -2.83 -29.89
CA PHE A 487 -18.22 -1.43 -29.61
C PHE A 487 -18.10 -1.12 -28.11
N ILE A 488 -17.60 0.08 -27.78
CA ILE A 488 -17.55 0.59 -26.41
C ILE A 488 -18.94 1.11 -26.04
N VAL A 489 -19.48 0.62 -24.93
CA VAL A 489 -20.78 1.07 -24.38
C VAL A 489 -20.58 2.06 -23.24
N ASN A 490 -19.69 1.73 -22.29
CA ASN A 490 -19.45 2.54 -21.11
C ASN A 490 -18.07 2.22 -20.49
N GLN A 491 -17.55 3.11 -19.64
CA GLN A 491 -16.31 2.90 -18.88
C GLN A 491 -16.31 3.70 -17.58
N ASN A 492 -15.55 3.26 -16.57
CA ASN A 492 -15.44 3.92 -15.26
C ASN A 492 -14.31 4.97 -15.15
N PHE A 493 -13.66 5.31 -16.24
CA PHE A 493 -12.55 6.28 -16.31
C PHE A 493 -12.72 7.19 -17.53
N SER A 494 -11.88 8.22 -17.68
CA SER A 494 -11.99 9.20 -18.77
C SER A 494 -10.83 9.03 -19.76
N PRO A 495 -10.91 8.06 -20.70
CA PRO A 495 -9.87 7.83 -21.70
C PRO A 495 -10.00 8.78 -22.89
N LEU A 496 -8.93 8.84 -23.68
CA LEU A 496 -9.03 9.27 -25.07
C LEU A 496 -9.54 8.10 -25.90
N VAL A 497 -10.70 8.29 -26.57
CA VAL A 497 -11.26 7.29 -27.49
C VAL A 497 -11.09 7.81 -28.90
N LYS A 498 -10.39 7.04 -29.77
CA LYS A 498 -10.16 7.38 -31.18
C LYS A 498 -10.23 6.12 -32.03
N ASN A 499 -11.08 6.14 -33.08
CA ASN A 499 -11.21 5.03 -34.03
C ASN A 499 -11.39 3.68 -33.31
N ASN A 500 -12.34 3.59 -32.39
CA ASN A 500 -12.64 2.40 -31.57
C ASN A 500 -11.46 1.89 -30.71
N ASN A 501 -10.50 2.77 -30.41
CA ASN A 501 -9.37 2.48 -29.54
C ASN A 501 -9.45 3.34 -28.29
N ILE A 502 -9.14 2.75 -27.14
CA ILE A 502 -8.99 3.43 -25.86
C ILE A 502 -7.51 3.67 -25.61
N ILE A 503 -7.15 4.90 -25.24
CA ILE A 503 -5.80 5.28 -24.80
C ILE A 503 -5.94 5.96 -23.44
N TYR A 504 -5.24 5.48 -22.45
CA TYR A 504 -5.27 6.04 -21.12
C TYR A 504 -3.90 6.02 -20.44
N ASN A 505 -3.53 7.17 -19.89
CA ASN A 505 -2.29 7.36 -19.14
C ASN A 505 -2.63 7.81 -17.72
N THR A 506 -1.98 7.23 -16.74
CA THR A 506 -2.16 7.57 -15.32
C THR A 506 -0.87 7.31 -14.56
N ASN A 507 -0.87 7.71 -13.28
CA ASN A 507 0.18 7.33 -12.36
C ASN A 507 -0.35 6.24 -11.41
N LEU A 508 0.42 5.18 -11.18
CA LEU A 508 0.06 4.07 -10.31
C LEU A 508 0.35 4.43 -8.85
N THR A 509 -0.50 5.30 -8.29
CA THR A 509 -0.43 5.72 -6.89
C THR A 509 -1.12 4.73 -5.93
N ALA A 510 -2.07 3.96 -6.45
CA ALA A 510 -2.83 2.93 -5.74
C ALA A 510 -3.20 1.82 -6.72
N ASP A 511 -3.80 0.73 -6.24
CA ASP A 511 -4.42 -0.26 -7.10
C ASP A 511 -5.48 0.40 -7.99
N LYS A 512 -5.58 -0.04 -9.24
CA LYS A 512 -6.50 0.52 -10.23
C LYS A 512 -7.38 -0.58 -10.80
N ILE A 513 -8.67 -0.30 -10.92
CA ILE A 513 -9.62 -1.18 -11.62
C ILE A 513 -10.25 -0.39 -12.75
N PHE A 514 -9.95 -0.81 -13.97
CA PHE A 514 -10.50 -0.27 -15.18
C PHE A 514 -11.59 -1.20 -15.71
N PHE A 515 -12.70 -0.62 -16.06
CA PHE A 515 -13.89 -1.32 -16.45
C PHE A 515 -14.40 -0.75 -17.78
N VAL A 516 -14.58 -1.61 -18.77
CA VAL A 516 -15.10 -1.25 -20.10
C VAL A 516 -16.24 -2.20 -20.46
N GLU A 517 -17.44 -1.64 -20.57
CA GLU A 517 -18.60 -2.35 -21.12
C GLU A 517 -18.49 -2.39 -22.63
N LEU A 518 -18.64 -3.56 -23.20
CA LEU A 518 -18.49 -3.83 -24.62
C LEU A 518 -19.74 -4.50 -25.18
N LEU A 519 -20.03 -4.24 -26.45
CA LEU A 519 -21.01 -4.98 -27.25
C LEU A 519 -20.29 -5.65 -28.42
N LYS A 520 -20.29 -6.98 -28.46
CA LYS A 520 -19.72 -7.78 -29.56
C LYS A 520 -20.84 -8.29 -30.46
N GLU A 521 -20.85 -7.93 -31.72
CA GLU A 521 -21.79 -8.40 -32.75
C GLU A 521 -21.45 -9.76 -33.34
#